data_e749ee9237ee0773f21530a71b020169
#
_entry.id   e749ee9237ee0773f21530a71b020169
#
_cell.length_a   1.000
_cell.length_b   1.000
_cell.length_c   1.000
_cell.angle_alpha   90.00
_cell.angle_beta   90.00
_cell.angle_gamma   90.00
#
_symmetry.space_group_name_H-M   'P 1'
#
loop_
_entity.id
_entity.type
_entity.pdbx_description
1 polymer ?
#
loop_
_entity_poly.entity_id
_entity_poly.type
_entity_poly.pdbx_seq_one_letter_code
_entity_poly.pdbx_strand_id
1 'polypeptide(L)'
;MKTIAKTMMILALTAATADTLKAEQHEAPSPMDAKKEKKFEYNNERFADLQMLRYKVEGFENLTLKQKAFIYYLQEAALYGRDILFDQNGKYNLRIRKMLEDVYVNYQGDRESKNFKALETYLKRMWFSNGIHHHYGSEKFVPEFTRKWLQDCAVCSDEIADVIFNPVVLQKRVNLAEGEDLVKTSASNYYENVTQKEAEEFYAKQKAEGDSLHPVMYGMNSRLVKTKNGTIIEKKWTINGLYGNAIKKIVENLELARPFAEDEQQQKVIDLLISYYKTGDLKTFDQYSIAWVENTAPLVDFVNGFIECYGDPLGLKCSWESIVNFKDIEATRRTETLSANAQWFE
;
A
#
# COMPACT_ATOMS: atom_id res chain seq x y z
N MET A 1 -22.26 -11.86 -13.50
CA MET A 1 -22.51 -11.31 -14.86
C MET A 1 -23.46 -10.14 -14.72
N LYS A 2 -22.99 -8.94 -14.85
CA LYS A 2 -23.63 -7.79 -15.50
C LYS A 2 -22.67 -6.64 -15.46
N THR A 3 -22.36 -6.19 -16.60
CA THR A 3 -21.45 -5.23 -17.12
C THR A 3 -21.66 -3.86 -16.48
N ILE A 4 -20.62 -3.30 -15.85
CA ILE A 4 -20.59 -1.86 -15.54
C ILE A 4 -20.00 -1.19 -16.77
N ALA A 5 -20.84 -0.41 -17.44
CA ALA A 5 -20.53 0.32 -18.64
C ALA A 5 -19.41 1.32 -18.40
N LYS A 6 -18.33 1.21 -19.19
CA LYS A 6 -17.31 2.23 -19.36
C LYS A 6 -17.93 3.39 -20.14
N THR A 7 -18.17 4.52 -19.51
CA THR A 7 -18.44 5.77 -20.21
C THR A 7 -17.10 6.43 -20.54
N MET A 8 -16.56 6.13 -21.72
CA MET A 8 -15.52 6.92 -22.34
C MET A 8 -16.17 8.17 -22.93
N MET A 9 -15.82 9.35 -22.42
CA MET A 9 -16.17 10.63 -23.01
C MET A 9 -15.08 10.98 -24.04
N ILE A 10 -15.40 10.71 -25.31
CA ILE A 10 -14.58 11.16 -26.44
C ILE A 10 -14.98 12.62 -26.70
N LEU A 11 -14.05 13.56 -26.49
CA LEU A 11 -14.19 14.94 -26.98
C LEU A 11 -13.85 14.95 -28.48
N ALA A 12 -14.87 15.09 -29.30
CA ALA A 12 -14.69 15.43 -30.71
C ALA A 12 -14.44 16.95 -30.83
N LEU A 13 -13.27 17.32 -31.38
CA LEU A 13 -13.03 18.68 -31.87
C LEU A 13 -13.80 18.88 -33.18
N THR A 14 -14.82 19.75 -33.17
CA THR A 14 -15.35 20.34 -34.38
C THR A 14 -14.95 21.82 -34.43
N ALA A 15 -14.25 22.19 -35.50
CA ALA A 15 -13.96 23.56 -35.82
C ALA A 15 -15.29 24.27 -36.17
N ALA A 16 -15.57 25.38 -35.52
CA ALA A 16 -16.62 26.30 -35.94
C ALA A 16 -16.05 27.70 -36.15
N THR A 17 -16.38 28.23 -37.28
CA THR A 17 -16.02 29.49 -37.89
C THR A 17 -16.46 30.71 -37.08
N ALA A 18 -15.64 31.76 -37.19
CA ALA A 18 -15.90 33.08 -36.59
C ALA A 18 -17.19 33.70 -37.12
N ASP A 19 -18.02 34.13 -36.18
CA ASP A 19 -19.02 35.19 -36.44
C ASP A 19 -19.26 36.03 -35.18
N THR A 20 -19.02 37.31 -35.41
CA THR A 20 -19.44 38.53 -34.67
C THR A 20 -19.90 38.44 -33.23
N LEU A 21 -19.01 38.88 -32.35
CA LEU A 21 -19.29 39.23 -30.94
C LEU A 21 -20.15 40.48 -30.84
N LYS A 22 -21.39 40.33 -30.40
CA LYS A 22 -22.11 41.38 -29.66
C LYS A 22 -21.75 41.29 -28.18
N ALA A 23 -21.22 42.38 -27.62
CA ALA A 23 -20.95 42.50 -26.23
C ALA A 23 -22.29 42.52 -25.44
N GLU A 24 -22.59 41.45 -24.75
CA GLU A 24 -23.56 41.43 -23.65
C GLU A 24 -22.87 41.91 -22.38
N GLN A 25 -23.41 42.99 -21.79
CA GLN A 25 -23.01 43.47 -20.49
C GLN A 25 -23.46 42.43 -19.44
N HIS A 26 -22.50 41.71 -18.85
CA HIS A 26 -22.77 40.91 -17.66
C HIS A 26 -22.98 41.84 -16.46
N GLU A 27 -24.20 41.90 -15.98
CA GLU A 27 -24.49 42.44 -14.66
C GLU A 27 -23.70 41.65 -13.58
N ALA A 28 -23.09 42.38 -12.67
CA ALA A 28 -22.39 41.79 -11.53
C ALA A 28 -23.40 40.98 -10.69
N PRO A 29 -23.06 39.75 -10.26
CA PRO A 29 -23.98 38.96 -9.48
C PRO A 29 -24.31 39.63 -8.15
N SER A 30 -25.60 39.61 -7.82
CA SER A 30 -26.16 40.11 -6.56
C SER A 30 -25.51 39.50 -5.32
N PRO A 31 -25.34 40.24 -4.19
CA PRO A 31 -24.68 39.74 -2.97
C PRO A 31 -25.44 38.65 -2.20
N MET A 32 -26.54 38.12 -2.71
CA MET A 32 -27.44 37.20 -1.97
C MET A 32 -27.15 35.70 -2.20
N ASP A 33 -26.21 35.31 -3.05
CA ASP A 33 -25.90 33.89 -3.33
C ASP A 33 -24.53 33.44 -2.79
N ALA A 34 -24.07 33.99 -1.69
CA ALA A 34 -22.99 33.37 -0.93
C ALA A 34 -23.52 32.04 -0.35
N LYS A 35 -23.48 30.96 -1.13
CA LYS A 35 -23.62 29.60 -0.60
C LYS A 35 -22.64 29.47 0.54
N LYS A 36 -23.15 29.36 1.78
CA LYS A 36 -22.31 29.05 2.94
C LYS A 36 -21.46 27.84 2.56
N GLU A 37 -20.17 28.04 2.35
CA GLU A 37 -19.24 26.92 2.12
C GLU A 37 -19.42 25.94 3.26
N LYS A 38 -19.85 24.71 2.90
CA LYS A 38 -20.08 23.68 3.89
C LYS A 38 -18.73 23.38 4.52
N LYS A 39 -18.55 23.68 5.81
CA LYS A 39 -17.31 23.45 6.53
C LYS A 39 -16.83 22.02 6.28
N PHE A 40 -15.59 21.85 5.84
CA PHE A 40 -15.02 20.53 5.61
C PHE A 40 -14.97 19.74 6.92
N GLU A 41 -15.51 18.53 6.91
CA GLU A 41 -15.60 17.68 8.09
C GLU A 41 -14.41 16.70 8.08
N TYR A 42 -13.46 16.92 8.97
CA TYR A 42 -12.24 16.10 9.09
C TYR A 42 -12.51 14.75 9.75
N ASN A 43 -13.41 14.72 10.75
CA ASN A 43 -13.80 13.47 11.39
C ASN A 43 -14.80 12.74 10.48
N ASN A 44 -14.52 11.46 10.18
CA ASN A 44 -15.42 10.64 9.41
C ASN A 44 -16.12 9.63 10.32
N GLU A 45 -15.57 8.44 10.45
CA GLU A 45 -16.18 7.34 11.19
C GLU A 45 -15.24 6.93 12.35
N ARG A 46 -15.85 6.51 13.47
CA ARG A 46 -15.14 5.84 14.55
C ARG A 46 -15.66 4.41 14.69
N PHE A 47 -14.75 3.44 14.73
CA PHE A 47 -15.07 2.04 14.97
C PHE A 47 -13.95 1.37 15.78
N ALA A 48 -14.32 0.48 16.70
CA ALA A 48 -13.37 -0.11 17.64
C ALA A 48 -12.50 0.96 18.32
N ASP A 49 -11.19 0.82 18.24
CA ASP A 49 -10.16 1.73 18.77
C ASP A 49 -9.65 2.74 17.71
N LEU A 50 -10.30 2.82 16.54
CA LEU A 50 -9.86 3.63 15.40
C LEU A 50 -10.78 4.82 15.14
N GLN A 51 -10.17 5.97 14.82
CA GLN A 51 -10.84 7.15 14.31
C GLN A 51 -10.39 7.42 12.88
N MET A 52 -11.31 7.34 11.92
CA MET A 52 -11.02 7.71 10.53
C MET A 52 -11.03 9.22 10.37
N LEU A 53 -9.93 9.75 9.84
CA LEU A 53 -9.81 11.15 9.49
C LEU A 53 -9.85 11.32 7.96
N ARG A 54 -10.48 12.40 7.52
CA ARG A 54 -10.44 12.85 6.14
C ARG A 54 -9.46 14.01 6.03
N TYR A 55 -8.73 14.05 4.93
CA TYR A 55 -7.86 15.17 4.62
C TYR A 55 -8.41 15.92 3.41
N LYS A 56 -8.38 17.24 3.49
CA LYS A 56 -8.61 18.09 2.33
C LYS A 56 -7.30 18.20 1.58
N VAL A 57 -7.29 17.78 0.32
CA VAL A 57 -6.10 17.85 -0.53
C VAL A 57 -6.06 19.22 -1.17
N GLU A 58 -5.59 20.22 -0.42
CA GLU A 58 -5.53 21.61 -0.88
C GLU A 58 -4.49 21.78 -1.98
N GLY A 59 -4.82 22.59 -2.98
CA GLY A 59 -3.94 22.84 -4.13
C GLY A 59 -4.01 21.82 -5.25
N PHE A 60 -4.75 20.72 -5.11
CA PHE A 60 -4.89 19.72 -6.18
C PHE A 60 -5.48 20.32 -7.47
N GLU A 61 -6.42 21.25 -7.33
CA GLU A 61 -7.06 21.95 -8.46
C GLU A 61 -6.05 22.76 -9.28
N ASN A 62 -5.00 23.26 -8.64
CA ASN A 62 -3.95 24.09 -9.25
C ASN A 62 -2.93 23.28 -10.04
N LEU A 63 -2.91 21.95 -9.89
CA LEU A 63 -2.03 21.07 -10.65
C LEU A 63 -2.39 21.08 -12.12
N THR A 64 -1.38 21.01 -12.98
CA THR A 64 -1.56 20.84 -14.43
C THR A 64 -2.19 19.50 -14.76
N LEU A 65 -2.80 19.36 -15.95
CA LEU A 65 -3.32 18.08 -16.41
C LEU A 65 -2.23 17.01 -16.49
N LYS A 66 -0.99 17.39 -16.84
CA LYS A 66 0.17 16.49 -16.85
C LYS A 66 0.43 15.91 -15.46
N GLN A 67 0.49 16.77 -14.43
CA GLN A 67 0.70 16.33 -13.03
C GLN A 67 -0.47 15.49 -12.51
N LYS A 68 -1.72 15.84 -12.83
CA LYS A 68 -2.91 15.06 -12.47
C LYS A 68 -2.89 13.66 -13.10
N ALA A 69 -2.50 13.57 -14.38
CA ALA A 69 -2.33 12.28 -15.06
C ALA A 69 -1.20 11.46 -14.44
N PHE A 70 -0.10 12.10 -14.06
CA PHE A 70 1.01 11.46 -13.36
C PHE A 70 0.56 10.85 -12.04
N ILE A 71 -0.11 11.64 -11.18
CA ILE A 71 -0.68 11.17 -9.91
C ILE A 71 -1.64 10.00 -10.14
N TYR A 72 -2.50 10.07 -11.16
CA TYR A 72 -3.47 9.02 -11.46
C TYR A 72 -2.78 7.67 -11.72
N TYR A 73 -1.79 7.62 -12.62
CA TYR A 73 -1.11 6.37 -12.91
C TYR A 73 -0.24 5.85 -11.76
N LEU A 74 0.40 6.75 -11.00
CA LEU A 74 1.14 6.37 -9.80
C LEU A 74 0.21 5.77 -8.74
N GLN A 75 -0.99 6.33 -8.56
CA GLN A 75 -1.98 5.81 -7.63
C GLN A 75 -2.56 4.46 -8.10
N GLU A 76 -2.81 4.28 -9.40
CA GLU A 76 -3.20 2.98 -9.95
C GLU A 76 -2.10 1.93 -9.67
N ALA A 77 -0.82 2.27 -9.88
CA ALA A 77 0.29 1.40 -9.50
C ALA A 77 0.26 1.06 -8.00
N ALA A 78 0.02 2.05 -7.14
CA ALA A 78 -0.08 1.88 -5.68
C ALA A 78 -1.17 0.88 -5.29
N LEU A 79 -2.35 0.94 -5.90
CA LEU A 79 -3.49 0.10 -5.55
C LEU A 79 -3.24 -1.40 -5.82
N TYR A 80 -2.42 -1.75 -6.81
CA TYR A 80 -2.10 -3.16 -7.11
C TYR A 80 -1.20 -3.83 -6.07
N GLY A 81 -0.48 -3.08 -5.26
CA GLY A 81 0.36 -3.62 -4.19
C GLY A 81 -0.37 -4.00 -2.91
N ARG A 82 -1.63 -3.57 -2.74
CA ARG A 82 -2.41 -3.84 -1.52
C ARG A 82 -2.49 -5.32 -1.18
N ASP A 83 -2.74 -6.19 -2.15
CA ASP A 83 -2.85 -7.62 -1.93
C ASP A 83 -1.50 -8.26 -1.56
N ILE A 84 -0.39 -7.69 -2.02
CA ILE A 84 0.96 -8.08 -1.61
C ILE A 84 1.13 -7.88 -0.12
N LEU A 85 0.79 -6.69 0.40
CA LEU A 85 0.91 -6.37 1.82
C LEU A 85 0.02 -7.27 2.69
N PHE A 86 -1.22 -7.55 2.26
CA PHE A 86 -2.10 -8.50 2.95
C PHE A 86 -1.47 -9.90 3.07
N ASP A 87 -0.86 -10.41 2.01
CA ASP A 87 -0.18 -11.71 2.01
C ASP A 87 1.10 -11.70 2.85
N GLN A 88 1.89 -10.61 2.79
CA GLN A 88 3.09 -10.45 3.62
C GLN A 88 2.76 -10.42 5.12
N ASN A 89 1.66 -9.80 5.51
CA ASN A 89 1.21 -9.74 6.90
C ASN A 89 0.65 -11.07 7.44
N GLY A 90 0.35 -12.05 6.57
CA GLY A 90 -0.08 -13.37 6.99
C GLY A 90 -0.63 -14.21 5.85
N LYS A 91 -0.17 -15.43 5.73
CA LYS A 91 -0.48 -16.35 4.62
C LYS A 91 -1.98 -16.65 4.42
N TYR A 92 -2.80 -16.42 5.44
CA TYR A 92 -4.25 -16.66 5.37
C TYR A 92 -5.06 -15.38 5.12
N ASN A 93 -4.45 -14.20 5.25
CA ASN A 93 -5.15 -12.92 5.25
C ASN A 93 -5.99 -12.69 3.99
N LEU A 94 -5.47 -12.98 2.80
CA LEU A 94 -6.22 -12.82 1.55
C LEU A 94 -7.44 -13.75 1.46
N ARG A 95 -7.30 -14.99 1.93
CA ARG A 95 -8.41 -15.96 1.95
C ARG A 95 -9.49 -15.54 2.94
N ILE A 96 -9.07 -15.14 4.14
CA ILE A 96 -9.98 -14.65 5.19
C ILE A 96 -10.70 -13.39 4.69
N ARG A 97 -9.98 -12.41 4.14
CA ARG A 97 -10.57 -11.19 3.59
C ARG A 97 -11.64 -11.47 2.56
N LYS A 98 -11.31 -12.27 1.54
CA LYS A 98 -12.27 -12.61 0.47
C LYS A 98 -13.51 -13.33 1.00
N MET A 99 -13.34 -14.27 1.92
CA MET A 99 -14.45 -14.98 2.54
C MET A 99 -15.36 -14.04 3.35
N LEU A 100 -14.77 -13.17 4.17
CA LEU A 100 -15.56 -12.24 5.00
C LEU A 100 -16.21 -11.12 4.16
N GLU A 101 -15.53 -10.63 3.11
CA GLU A 101 -16.11 -9.69 2.14
C GLU A 101 -17.29 -10.32 1.39
N ASP A 102 -17.18 -11.60 1.00
CA ASP A 102 -18.27 -12.33 0.35
C ASP A 102 -19.48 -12.47 1.29
N VAL A 103 -19.27 -12.83 2.56
CA VAL A 103 -20.33 -12.82 3.58
C VAL A 103 -20.92 -11.42 3.72
N TYR A 104 -20.10 -10.38 3.85
CA TYR A 104 -20.58 -9.01 4.03
C TYR A 104 -21.47 -8.53 2.87
N VAL A 105 -21.08 -8.85 1.64
CA VAL A 105 -21.83 -8.44 0.44
C VAL A 105 -23.10 -9.24 0.24
N ASN A 106 -23.05 -10.57 0.43
CA ASN A 106 -24.11 -11.50 0.03
C ASN A 106 -25.05 -11.93 1.17
N TYR A 107 -24.82 -11.48 2.42
CA TYR A 107 -25.63 -11.87 3.58
C TYR A 107 -27.10 -11.48 3.40
N GLN A 108 -28.00 -12.49 3.53
CA GLN A 108 -29.44 -12.32 3.35
C GLN A 108 -30.22 -12.23 4.68
N GLY A 109 -29.51 -12.38 5.82
CA GLY A 109 -30.13 -12.29 7.14
C GLY A 109 -30.25 -10.84 7.65
N ASP A 110 -30.53 -10.72 8.93
CA ASP A 110 -30.64 -9.41 9.61
C ASP A 110 -29.26 -8.75 9.77
N ARG A 111 -29.04 -7.69 9.00
CA ARG A 111 -27.80 -6.87 9.04
C ARG A 111 -27.69 -6.02 10.30
N GLU A 112 -28.75 -5.83 11.06
CA GLU A 112 -28.75 -5.17 12.37
C GLU A 112 -28.39 -6.13 13.51
N SER A 113 -28.30 -7.44 13.22
CA SER A 113 -27.92 -8.44 14.21
C SER A 113 -26.52 -8.19 14.80
N LYS A 114 -26.34 -8.60 16.06
CA LYS A 114 -25.05 -8.46 16.77
C LYS A 114 -23.89 -9.09 15.98
N ASN A 115 -24.09 -10.28 15.42
CA ASN A 115 -23.02 -10.97 14.66
C ASN A 115 -22.63 -10.22 13.38
N PHE A 116 -23.62 -9.69 12.63
CA PHE A 116 -23.31 -8.97 11.39
C PHE A 116 -22.59 -7.63 11.66
N LYS A 117 -23.00 -6.88 12.67
CA LYS A 117 -22.29 -5.64 13.10
C LYS A 117 -20.88 -5.93 13.61
N ALA A 118 -20.70 -7.04 14.31
CA ALA A 118 -19.38 -7.49 14.75
C ALA A 118 -18.50 -7.89 13.55
N LEU A 119 -19.05 -8.56 12.52
CA LEU A 119 -18.35 -8.84 11.27
C LEU A 119 -17.93 -7.54 10.56
N GLU A 120 -18.83 -6.58 10.45
CA GLU A 120 -18.52 -5.28 9.82
C GLU A 120 -17.36 -4.58 10.53
N THR A 121 -17.39 -4.53 11.86
CA THR A 121 -16.29 -3.95 12.66
C THR A 121 -14.97 -4.71 12.46
N TYR A 122 -15.01 -6.04 12.45
CA TYR A 122 -13.83 -6.87 12.24
C TYR A 122 -13.23 -6.65 10.83
N LEU A 123 -14.07 -6.59 9.80
CA LEU A 123 -13.64 -6.28 8.43
C LEU A 123 -13.02 -4.89 8.32
N LYS A 124 -13.60 -3.86 8.93
CA LYS A 124 -13.04 -2.51 8.95
C LYS A 124 -11.65 -2.50 9.61
N ARG A 125 -11.49 -3.19 10.75
CA ARG A 125 -10.16 -3.36 11.38
C ARG A 125 -9.18 -4.11 10.47
N MET A 126 -9.62 -5.18 9.82
CA MET A 126 -8.81 -5.97 8.92
C MET A 126 -8.36 -5.16 7.68
N TRP A 127 -9.26 -4.38 7.08
CA TRP A 127 -8.92 -3.50 5.96
C TRP A 127 -7.92 -2.43 6.37
N PHE A 128 -8.12 -1.81 7.53
CA PHE A 128 -7.23 -0.79 8.06
C PHE A 128 -5.82 -1.32 8.35
N SER A 129 -5.73 -2.52 8.92
CA SER A 129 -4.45 -3.12 9.34
C SER A 129 -3.80 -4.01 8.29
N ASN A 130 -4.39 -4.15 7.10
CA ASN A 130 -3.95 -5.07 6.04
C ASN A 130 -3.78 -6.52 6.54
N GLY A 131 -4.71 -6.98 7.39
CA GLY A 131 -4.68 -8.34 7.95
C GLY A 131 -5.44 -8.46 9.27
N ILE A 132 -5.36 -9.66 9.88
CA ILE A 132 -6.08 -9.99 11.11
C ILE A 132 -5.35 -9.58 12.39
N HIS A 133 -4.27 -8.81 12.28
CA HIS A 133 -3.47 -8.35 13.42
C HIS A 133 -3.47 -6.82 13.50
N HIS A 134 -3.36 -6.30 14.71
CA HIS A 134 -3.24 -4.87 14.93
C HIS A 134 -1.97 -4.32 14.26
N HIS A 135 -2.10 -3.19 13.57
CA HIS A 135 -1.02 -2.63 12.75
C HIS A 135 0.21 -2.16 13.54
N TYR A 136 0.05 -1.74 14.80
CA TYR A 136 1.16 -1.40 15.70
C TYR A 136 1.52 -2.53 16.66
N GLY A 137 0.55 -2.99 17.48
CA GLY A 137 0.79 -3.93 18.56
C GLY A 137 1.05 -5.36 18.09
N SER A 138 0.77 -5.67 16.83
CA SER A 138 0.91 -7.00 16.23
C SER A 138 0.00 -8.10 16.80
N GLU A 139 -0.84 -7.81 17.77
CA GLU A 139 -1.78 -8.77 18.38
C GLU A 139 -2.90 -9.09 17.39
N LYS A 140 -3.32 -10.35 17.40
CA LYS A 140 -4.46 -10.80 16.60
C LYS A 140 -5.77 -10.22 17.13
N PHE A 141 -6.62 -9.76 16.22
CA PHE A 141 -7.98 -9.32 16.54
C PHE A 141 -8.83 -10.48 17.00
N VAL A 142 -9.57 -10.30 18.07
CA VAL A 142 -10.57 -11.24 18.56
C VAL A 142 -11.90 -10.88 17.90
N PRO A 143 -12.53 -11.77 17.11
CA PRO A 143 -13.85 -11.52 16.54
C PRO A 143 -14.93 -11.54 17.62
N GLU A 144 -15.90 -10.61 17.52
CA GLU A 144 -17.07 -10.57 18.41
C GLU A 144 -18.29 -11.31 17.80
N PHE A 145 -18.21 -11.77 16.56
CA PHE A 145 -19.15 -12.72 15.97
C PHE A 145 -18.74 -14.16 16.30
N THR A 146 -19.70 -15.09 16.32
CA THR A 146 -19.42 -16.45 16.71
C THR A 146 -18.89 -17.32 15.56
N ARG A 147 -18.04 -18.33 15.88
CA ARG A 147 -17.56 -19.32 14.91
C ARG A 147 -18.71 -20.04 14.20
N LYS A 148 -19.73 -20.46 14.97
CA LYS A 148 -20.91 -21.12 14.41
C LYS A 148 -21.63 -20.25 13.39
N TRP A 149 -21.89 -18.97 13.73
CA TRP A 149 -22.57 -18.07 12.82
C TRP A 149 -21.78 -17.88 11.50
N LEU A 150 -20.45 -17.74 11.58
CA LEU A 150 -19.62 -17.63 10.38
C LEU A 150 -19.70 -18.89 9.52
N GLN A 151 -19.64 -20.09 10.14
CA GLN A 151 -19.74 -21.37 9.42
C GLN A 151 -21.13 -21.61 8.81
N ASP A 152 -22.18 -21.03 9.39
CA ASP A 152 -23.52 -21.04 8.82
C ASP A 152 -23.65 -20.07 7.59
N CYS A 153 -22.80 -19.03 7.52
CA CYS A 153 -22.80 -18.02 6.45
C CYS A 153 -21.85 -18.33 5.30
N ALA A 154 -20.78 -19.06 5.53
CA ALA A 154 -19.69 -19.26 4.57
C ALA A 154 -19.07 -20.65 4.64
N VAL A 155 -18.48 -21.09 3.52
CA VAL A 155 -17.60 -22.28 3.51
C VAL A 155 -16.28 -21.92 4.21
N CYS A 156 -16.22 -22.16 5.51
CA CYS A 156 -15.07 -21.91 6.35
C CYS A 156 -14.47 -23.23 6.83
N SER A 157 -13.27 -23.57 6.36
CA SER A 157 -12.55 -24.76 6.82
C SER A 157 -12.17 -24.61 8.28
N ASP A 158 -12.00 -25.73 9.01
CA ASP A 158 -11.56 -25.70 10.41
C ASP A 158 -10.22 -25.02 10.60
N GLU A 159 -9.28 -25.18 9.65
CA GLU A 159 -8.00 -24.45 9.64
C GLU A 159 -8.20 -22.93 9.65
N ILE A 160 -9.05 -22.42 8.77
CA ILE A 160 -9.35 -20.96 8.69
C ILE A 160 -10.11 -20.50 9.93
N ALA A 161 -11.07 -21.30 10.41
CA ALA A 161 -11.79 -21.00 11.63
C ALA A 161 -10.85 -20.94 12.84
N ASP A 162 -9.89 -21.84 12.96
CA ASP A 162 -8.89 -21.80 14.02
C ASP A 162 -7.97 -20.59 13.93
N VAL A 163 -7.55 -20.20 12.72
CA VAL A 163 -6.78 -18.97 12.52
C VAL A 163 -7.56 -17.74 12.99
N ILE A 164 -8.87 -17.68 12.76
CA ILE A 164 -9.70 -16.53 13.16
C ILE A 164 -10.00 -16.55 14.67
N PHE A 165 -10.45 -17.70 15.21
CA PHE A 165 -11.07 -17.78 16.54
C PHE A 165 -10.16 -18.29 17.66
N ASN A 166 -9.13 -19.10 17.33
CA ASN A 166 -8.25 -19.63 18.37
C ASN A 166 -7.18 -18.58 18.74
N PRO A 167 -7.17 -18.05 19.98
CA PRO A 167 -6.29 -16.94 20.36
C PRO A 167 -4.80 -17.28 20.31
N VAL A 168 -4.41 -18.57 20.42
CA VAL A 168 -3.00 -18.98 20.42
C VAL A 168 -2.45 -19.30 19.02
N VAL A 169 -3.33 -19.50 18.04
CA VAL A 169 -2.91 -19.76 16.65
C VAL A 169 -2.55 -18.45 15.98
N LEU A 170 -1.31 -18.31 15.52
CA LEU A 170 -0.79 -17.08 14.88
C LEU A 170 -1.11 -15.83 15.73
N GLN A 171 -0.76 -15.89 17.01
CA GLN A 171 -1.13 -14.90 18.01
C GLN A 171 -0.61 -13.50 17.68
N LYS A 172 0.61 -13.40 17.14
CA LYS A 172 1.25 -12.14 16.78
C LYS A 172 1.67 -12.12 15.33
N ARG A 173 1.51 -10.98 14.66
CA ARG A 173 2.07 -10.76 13.31
C ARG A 173 3.59 -10.84 13.34
N VAL A 174 4.20 -10.10 14.26
CA VAL A 174 5.65 -10.09 14.52
C VAL A 174 5.86 -10.42 15.99
N ASN A 175 6.51 -11.52 16.28
CA ASN A 175 6.92 -11.90 17.62
C ASN A 175 8.41 -11.61 17.82
N LEU A 176 8.76 -10.93 18.92
CA LEU A 176 10.13 -10.55 19.28
C LEU A 176 10.50 -11.08 20.67
N ALA A 177 9.81 -12.11 21.17
CA ALA A 177 10.05 -12.67 22.50
C ALA A 177 11.41 -13.40 22.55
N GLU A 178 12.21 -13.12 23.57
CA GLU A 178 13.48 -13.79 23.81
C GLU A 178 13.30 -15.30 24.03
N GLY A 179 14.20 -16.09 23.48
CA GLY A 179 14.23 -17.55 23.65
C GLY A 179 13.28 -18.31 22.72
N GLU A 180 12.52 -17.62 21.88
CA GLU A 180 11.65 -18.24 20.87
C GLU A 180 12.30 -18.21 19.47
N ASP A 181 11.87 -19.12 18.59
CA ASP A 181 12.15 -19.02 17.15
C ASP A 181 11.20 -17.96 16.55
N LEU A 182 11.73 -16.76 16.36
CA LEU A 182 10.97 -15.58 15.93
C LEU A 182 10.27 -15.81 14.58
N VAL A 183 10.86 -16.60 13.70
CA VAL A 183 10.31 -16.93 12.38
C VAL A 183 9.11 -17.86 12.49
N LYS A 184 9.18 -18.87 13.35
CA LYS A 184 8.09 -19.84 13.52
C LYS A 184 6.92 -19.29 14.32
N THR A 185 7.18 -18.37 15.23
CA THR A 185 6.17 -17.81 16.14
C THR A 185 5.50 -16.55 15.62
N SER A 186 6.02 -15.98 14.52
CA SER A 186 5.40 -14.86 13.80
C SER A 186 4.44 -15.33 12.72
N ALA A 187 3.31 -14.61 12.57
CA ALA A 187 2.33 -14.87 11.52
C ALA A 187 2.71 -14.28 10.15
N SER A 188 3.68 -13.36 10.11
CA SER A 188 4.17 -12.74 8.87
C SER A 188 4.68 -13.79 7.88
N ASN A 189 4.43 -13.58 6.59
CA ASN A 189 4.56 -14.60 5.56
C ASN A 189 5.83 -14.42 4.71
N TYR A 190 6.96 -14.15 5.38
CA TYR A 190 8.25 -13.96 4.72
C TYR A 190 9.10 -15.23 4.64
N TYR A 191 8.75 -16.25 5.43
CA TYR A 191 9.47 -17.50 5.57
C TYR A 191 8.52 -18.69 5.41
N GLU A 192 8.93 -19.70 4.68
CA GLU A 192 8.14 -20.92 4.47
C GLU A 192 8.98 -22.15 4.81
N ASN A 193 8.58 -22.88 5.86
CA ASN A 193 9.29 -24.09 6.37
C ASN A 193 10.75 -23.85 6.79
N VAL A 194 11.11 -22.62 7.13
CA VAL A 194 12.46 -22.20 7.55
C VAL A 194 12.43 -21.85 9.04
N THR A 195 13.48 -22.17 9.77
CA THR A 195 13.72 -21.72 11.15
C THR A 195 14.45 -20.39 11.16
N GLN A 196 14.42 -19.68 12.29
CA GLN A 196 15.21 -18.45 12.47
C GLN A 196 16.69 -18.72 12.19
N LYS A 197 17.27 -19.75 12.81
CA LYS A 197 18.69 -20.12 12.62
C LYS A 197 19.03 -20.35 11.14
N GLU A 198 18.20 -21.11 10.42
CA GLU A 198 18.43 -21.38 9.00
C GLU A 198 18.36 -20.10 8.15
N ALA A 199 17.47 -19.16 8.49
CA ALA A 199 17.39 -17.88 7.80
C ALA A 199 18.61 -17.01 8.07
N GLU A 200 19.04 -16.91 9.33
CA GLU A 200 20.22 -16.16 9.73
C GLU A 200 21.51 -16.70 9.05
N GLU A 201 21.70 -18.02 9.06
CA GLU A 201 22.84 -18.68 8.41
C GLU A 201 22.85 -18.46 6.89
N PHE A 202 21.67 -18.53 6.26
CA PHE A 202 21.53 -18.31 4.82
C PHE A 202 21.95 -16.89 4.41
N TYR A 203 21.45 -15.86 5.13
CA TYR A 203 21.79 -14.47 4.80
C TYR A 203 23.19 -14.06 5.29
N ALA A 204 23.69 -14.64 6.37
CA ALA A 204 25.09 -14.45 6.78
C ALA A 204 26.07 -14.94 5.71
N LYS A 205 25.79 -16.09 5.08
CA LYS A 205 26.57 -16.60 3.96
C LYS A 205 26.53 -15.67 2.74
N GLN A 206 25.34 -15.23 2.32
CA GLN A 206 25.20 -14.29 1.19
C GLN A 206 25.97 -12.99 1.44
N LYS A 207 25.89 -12.47 2.67
CA LYS A 207 26.62 -11.26 3.07
C LYS A 207 28.14 -11.45 3.04
N ALA A 208 28.63 -12.60 3.48
CA ALA A 208 30.05 -12.92 3.47
C ALA A 208 30.61 -13.11 2.05
N GLU A 209 29.82 -13.62 1.11
CA GLU A 209 30.15 -13.82 -0.30
C GLU A 209 29.93 -12.54 -1.15
N GLY A 210 29.26 -11.52 -0.60
CA GLY A 210 28.90 -10.30 -1.30
C GLY A 210 30.00 -9.25 -1.32
N ASP A 211 29.70 -8.13 -2.00
CA ASP A 211 30.57 -6.97 -2.08
C ASP A 211 30.55 -6.21 -0.73
N SER A 212 31.65 -6.27 0.01
CA SER A 212 31.76 -5.60 1.31
C SER A 212 31.94 -4.09 1.22
N LEU A 213 32.32 -3.55 0.06
CA LEU A 213 32.47 -2.11 -0.18
C LEU A 213 31.15 -1.47 -0.57
N HIS A 214 30.27 -2.24 -1.24
CA HIS A 214 28.95 -1.79 -1.67
C HIS A 214 27.89 -2.83 -1.25
N PRO A 215 27.65 -2.98 0.06
CA PRO A 215 26.71 -3.98 0.58
C PRO A 215 25.28 -3.65 0.16
N VAL A 216 24.54 -4.68 -0.23
CA VAL A 216 23.09 -4.58 -0.50
C VAL A 216 22.30 -5.22 0.64
N MET A 217 21.01 -4.86 0.77
CA MET A 217 20.11 -5.46 1.76
C MET A 217 19.60 -6.82 1.26
N TYR A 218 20.41 -7.87 1.45
CA TYR A 218 20.03 -9.23 1.06
C TYR A 218 18.71 -9.67 1.70
N GLY A 219 17.83 -10.23 0.88
CA GLY A 219 16.54 -10.75 1.33
C GLY A 219 15.36 -9.78 1.28
N MET A 220 15.59 -8.47 1.11
CA MET A 220 14.55 -7.45 1.21
C MET A 220 13.34 -7.69 0.30
N ASN A 221 13.54 -8.26 -0.88
CA ASN A 221 12.52 -8.44 -1.92
C ASN A 221 12.24 -9.91 -2.25
N SER A 222 12.27 -10.78 -1.24
CA SER A 222 12.06 -12.21 -1.45
C SER A 222 11.38 -12.90 -0.26
N ARG A 223 10.70 -14.02 -0.52
CA ARG A 223 10.34 -15.01 0.51
C ARG A 223 11.42 -16.08 0.56
N LEU A 224 11.89 -16.42 1.76
CA LEU A 224 12.81 -17.54 1.96
C LEU A 224 12.00 -18.83 2.18
N VAL A 225 12.30 -19.86 1.41
CA VAL A 225 11.54 -21.10 1.37
C VAL A 225 12.46 -22.31 1.48
N LYS A 226 12.19 -23.20 2.43
CA LYS A 226 12.78 -24.51 2.48
C LYS A 226 11.90 -25.50 1.71
N THR A 227 12.44 -26.02 0.63
CA THR A 227 11.75 -26.98 -0.26
C THR A 227 11.61 -28.35 0.40
N LYS A 228 10.78 -29.22 -0.17
CA LYS A 228 10.56 -30.57 0.35
C LYS A 228 11.83 -31.44 0.41
N ASN A 229 12.82 -31.16 -0.45
CA ASN A 229 14.12 -31.85 -0.43
C ASN A 229 15.15 -31.19 0.52
N GLY A 230 14.72 -30.22 1.34
CA GLY A 230 15.57 -29.53 2.33
C GLY A 230 16.38 -28.34 1.80
N THR A 231 16.36 -28.05 0.50
CA THR A 231 17.08 -26.91 -0.07
C THR A 231 16.39 -25.60 0.30
N ILE A 232 17.15 -24.62 0.74
CA ILE A 232 16.66 -23.25 1.04
C ILE A 232 16.90 -22.38 -0.19
N ILE A 233 15.84 -21.71 -0.67
CA ILE A 233 15.84 -20.84 -1.84
C ILE A 233 15.10 -19.55 -1.57
N GLU A 234 15.45 -18.51 -2.30
CA GLU A 234 14.69 -17.26 -2.35
C GLU A 234 13.68 -17.28 -3.50
N LYS A 235 12.41 -17.00 -3.18
CA LYS A 235 11.38 -16.68 -4.18
C LYS A 235 11.30 -15.15 -4.29
N LYS A 236 11.98 -14.58 -5.28
CA LYS A 236 12.02 -13.13 -5.49
C LYS A 236 10.65 -12.57 -5.89
N TRP A 237 10.40 -11.34 -5.49
CA TRP A 237 9.20 -10.57 -5.83
C TRP A 237 9.48 -9.74 -7.08
N THR A 238 9.16 -10.32 -8.22
CA THR A 238 9.40 -9.74 -9.56
C THR A 238 8.22 -10.02 -10.47
N ILE A 239 8.20 -9.42 -11.65
CA ILE A 239 7.16 -9.69 -12.66
C ILE A 239 7.02 -11.18 -13.03
N ASN A 240 8.06 -11.98 -12.89
CA ASN A 240 8.08 -13.41 -13.17
C ASN A 240 8.23 -14.29 -11.91
N GLY A 241 8.24 -13.66 -10.73
CA GLY A 241 8.41 -14.33 -9.45
C GLY A 241 7.11 -14.38 -8.63
N LEU A 242 7.28 -14.44 -7.32
CA LEU A 242 6.17 -14.33 -6.38
C LEU A 242 5.54 -12.93 -6.51
N TYR A 243 4.21 -12.87 -6.45
CA TYR A 243 3.39 -11.67 -6.72
C TYR A 243 3.44 -11.15 -8.18
N GLY A 244 3.96 -11.95 -9.12
CA GLY A 244 4.22 -11.51 -10.50
C GLY A 244 3.02 -10.85 -11.19
N ASN A 245 1.78 -11.31 -10.97
CA ASN A 245 0.59 -10.71 -11.57
C ASN A 245 0.32 -9.28 -11.06
N ALA A 246 0.49 -9.05 -9.76
CA ALA A 246 0.34 -7.71 -9.16
C ALA A 246 1.48 -6.80 -9.62
N ILE A 247 2.73 -7.28 -9.57
CA ILE A 247 3.92 -6.51 -9.98
C ILE A 247 3.86 -6.13 -11.46
N LYS A 248 3.35 -7.01 -12.36
CA LYS A 248 3.12 -6.64 -13.76
C LYS A 248 2.18 -5.45 -13.90
N LYS A 249 1.10 -5.43 -13.12
CA LYS A 249 0.16 -4.29 -13.13
C LYS A 249 0.77 -3.02 -12.56
N ILE A 250 1.61 -3.12 -11.54
CA ILE A 250 2.39 -1.99 -11.01
C ILE A 250 3.29 -1.45 -12.13
N VAL A 251 4.08 -2.31 -12.78
CA VAL A 251 4.98 -1.91 -13.89
C VAL A 251 4.22 -1.29 -15.06
N GLU A 252 3.10 -1.89 -15.51
CA GLU A 252 2.26 -1.34 -16.57
C GLU A 252 1.83 0.11 -16.25
N ASN A 253 1.43 0.39 -15.00
CA ASN A 253 1.01 1.73 -14.61
C ASN A 253 2.19 2.68 -14.43
N LEU A 254 3.36 2.22 -13.98
CA LEU A 254 4.59 3.02 -13.96
C LEU A 254 5.05 3.39 -15.39
N GLU A 255 4.96 2.45 -16.35
CA GLU A 255 5.25 2.72 -17.76
C GLU A 255 4.27 3.77 -18.35
N LEU A 256 2.99 3.74 -17.93
CA LEU A 256 2.00 4.76 -18.30
C LEU A 256 2.23 6.10 -17.60
N ALA A 257 2.75 6.11 -16.38
CA ALA A 257 3.10 7.32 -15.63
C ALA A 257 4.30 8.06 -16.24
N ARG A 258 5.30 7.31 -16.73
CA ARG A 258 6.59 7.82 -17.19
C ARG A 258 6.53 9.05 -18.14
N PRO A 259 5.68 9.10 -19.18
CA PRO A 259 5.58 10.25 -20.06
C PRO A 259 5.09 11.54 -19.38
N PHE A 260 4.47 11.40 -18.20
CA PHE A 260 3.95 12.51 -17.41
C PHE A 260 4.91 12.99 -16.33
N ALA A 261 6.08 12.35 -16.17
CA ALA A 261 7.12 12.82 -15.25
C ALA A 261 7.52 14.27 -15.57
N GLU A 262 7.82 15.05 -14.53
CA GLU A 262 8.02 16.49 -14.66
C GLU A 262 9.36 16.82 -15.32
N ASP A 263 10.38 15.99 -15.11
CA ASP A 263 11.72 16.14 -15.67
C ASP A 263 12.40 14.78 -16.00
N GLU A 264 13.61 14.83 -16.55
CA GLU A 264 14.39 13.66 -16.93
C GLU A 264 14.89 12.86 -15.73
N GLN A 265 15.18 13.54 -14.60
CA GLN A 265 15.60 12.86 -13.37
C GLN A 265 14.46 12.00 -12.81
N GLN A 266 13.25 12.52 -12.82
CA GLN A 266 12.07 11.75 -12.39
C GLN A 266 11.77 10.58 -13.35
N GLN A 267 11.99 10.75 -14.67
CA GLN A 267 11.90 9.63 -15.61
C GLN A 267 12.93 8.54 -15.31
N LYS A 268 14.17 8.92 -14.99
CA LYS A 268 15.23 7.99 -14.57
C LYS A 268 14.83 7.21 -13.30
N VAL A 269 14.23 7.87 -12.32
CA VAL A 269 13.71 7.21 -11.10
C VAL A 269 12.70 6.13 -11.47
N ILE A 270 11.74 6.44 -12.34
CA ILE A 270 10.73 5.47 -12.80
C ILE A 270 11.37 4.30 -13.56
N ASP A 271 12.31 4.59 -14.47
CA ASP A 271 12.99 3.57 -15.27
C ASP A 271 13.78 2.59 -14.39
N LEU A 272 14.47 3.07 -13.38
CA LEU A 272 15.20 2.24 -12.40
C LEU A 272 14.24 1.39 -11.56
N LEU A 273 13.12 1.96 -11.11
CA LEU A 273 12.11 1.21 -10.37
C LEU A 273 11.48 0.10 -11.22
N ILE A 274 11.15 0.39 -12.48
CA ILE A 274 10.65 -0.61 -13.44
C ILE A 274 11.69 -1.72 -13.64
N SER A 275 12.98 -1.36 -13.83
CA SER A 275 14.08 -2.33 -13.97
C SER A 275 14.18 -3.21 -12.72
N TYR A 276 14.11 -2.63 -11.53
CA TYR A 276 14.12 -3.37 -10.27
C TYR A 276 12.95 -4.38 -10.19
N TYR A 277 11.73 -3.98 -10.50
CA TYR A 277 10.59 -4.91 -10.50
C TYR A 277 10.71 -6.02 -11.56
N LYS A 278 11.36 -5.75 -12.69
CA LYS A 278 11.61 -6.74 -13.74
C LYS A 278 12.67 -7.76 -13.33
N THR A 279 13.74 -7.34 -12.67
CA THR A 279 14.95 -8.16 -12.40
C THR A 279 15.04 -8.66 -10.95
N GLY A 280 14.52 -7.89 -9.99
CA GLY A 280 14.76 -8.11 -8.56
C GLY A 280 16.22 -7.89 -8.15
N ASP A 281 16.99 -7.11 -8.93
CA ASP A 281 18.37 -6.79 -8.64
C ASP A 281 18.49 -5.71 -7.57
N LEU A 282 19.20 -6.00 -6.49
CA LEU A 282 19.32 -5.11 -5.33
C LEU A 282 20.23 -3.90 -5.61
N LYS A 283 21.22 -4.04 -6.47
CA LYS A 283 22.05 -2.89 -6.88
C LYS A 283 21.24 -1.88 -7.71
N THR A 284 20.32 -2.38 -8.53
CA THR A 284 19.37 -1.51 -9.25
C THR A 284 18.44 -0.77 -8.28
N PHE A 285 18.05 -1.42 -7.17
CA PHE A 285 17.26 -0.76 -6.13
C PHE A 285 18.06 0.35 -5.41
N ASP A 286 19.35 0.13 -5.12
CA ASP A 286 20.21 1.16 -4.55
C ASP A 286 20.36 2.35 -5.51
N GLN A 287 20.54 2.09 -6.81
CA GLN A 287 20.59 3.14 -7.84
C GLN A 287 19.27 3.92 -7.92
N TYR A 288 18.12 3.22 -7.83
CA TYR A 288 16.81 3.85 -7.73
C TYR A 288 16.73 4.76 -6.50
N SER A 289 17.13 4.28 -5.34
CA SER A 289 17.08 5.02 -4.08
C SER A 289 17.95 6.29 -4.14
N ILE A 290 19.15 6.21 -4.69
CA ILE A 290 20.04 7.36 -4.89
C ILE A 290 19.38 8.37 -5.85
N ALA A 291 18.90 7.89 -7.00
CA ALA A 291 18.28 8.76 -7.98
C ALA A 291 17.01 9.44 -7.43
N TRP A 292 16.23 8.75 -6.58
CA TRP A 292 15.05 9.31 -5.91
C TRP A 292 15.43 10.40 -4.88
N VAL A 293 16.46 10.17 -4.07
CA VAL A 293 16.95 11.17 -3.10
C VAL A 293 17.44 12.45 -3.80
N GLU A 294 18.07 12.30 -4.97
CA GLU A 294 18.52 13.43 -5.79
C GLU A 294 17.38 14.17 -6.50
N ASN A 295 16.20 13.55 -6.61
CA ASN A 295 15.04 14.08 -7.33
C ASN A 295 14.24 15.08 -6.50
N THR A 296 14.81 16.24 -6.22
CA THR A 296 14.23 17.25 -5.30
C THR A 296 13.39 18.32 -5.99
N ALA A 297 13.50 18.51 -7.31
CA ALA A 297 12.84 19.56 -8.06
C ALA A 297 11.33 19.36 -8.28
N PRO A 298 10.84 18.17 -8.69
CA PRO A 298 9.45 17.96 -9.04
C PRO A 298 8.47 18.32 -7.93
N LEU A 299 7.27 18.76 -8.34
CA LEU A 299 6.16 19.03 -7.43
C LEU A 299 5.50 17.74 -6.94
N VAL A 300 5.29 16.78 -7.83
CA VAL A 300 4.73 15.46 -7.51
C VAL A 300 5.85 14.51 -7.17
N ASP A 301 5.70 13.79 -6.06
CA ASP A 301 6.64 12.77 -5.62
C ASP A 301 5.92 11.47 -5.24
N PHE A 302 6.66 10.37 -5.20
CA PHE A 302 6.10 9.07 -4.85
C PHE A 302 7.13 8.13 -4.26
N VAL A 303 6.64 7.21 -3.42
CA VAL A 303 7.32 6.01 -2.98
C VAL A 303 6.54 4.82 -3.52
N ASN A 304 7.22 3.80 -4.03
CA ASN A 304 6.60 2.55 -4.47
C ASN A 304 7.66 1.45 -4.44
N GLY A 305 7.47 0.44 -3.61
CA GLY A 305 8.46 -0.64 -3.50
C GLY A 305 8.32 -1.49 -2.25
N PHE A 306 9.34 -2.30 -2.03
CA PHE A 306 9.53 -3.05 -0.79
C PHE A 306 10.47 -2.23 0.09
N ILE A 307 9.95 -1.54 1.09
CA ILE A 307 10.65 -0.42 1.76
C ILE A 307 10.92 -0.73 3.24
N GLU A 308 9.86 -1.00 4.04
CA GLU A 308 9.96 -1.07 5.49
C GLU A 308 10.17 -2.49 5.99
N CYS A 309 11.19 -2.71 6.81
CA CYS A 309 11.57 -4.05 7.29
C CYS A 309 11.02 -4.43 8.66
N TYR A 310 10.37 -3.53 9.39
CA TYR A 310 9.83 -3.83 10.73
C TYR A 310 8.68 -4.86 10.74
N GLY A 311 8.11 -5.20 9.60
CA GLY A 311 7.14 -6.29 9.44
C GLY A 311 7.76 -7.69 9.49
N ASP A 312 9.08 -7.80 9.38
CA ASP A 312 9.83 -9.03 9.50
C ASP A 312 10.47 -9.16 10.89
N PRO A 313 10.29 -10.29 11.61
CA PRO A 313 10.90 -10.48 12.94
C PRO A 313 12.44 -10.46 12.93
N LEU A 314 13.09 -10.68 11.78
CA LEU A 314 14.54 -10.61 11.63
C LEU A 314 15.02 -9.28 11.00
N GLY A 315 14.12 -8.40 10.57
CA GLY A 315 14.45 -7.14 9.92
C GLY A 315 15.15 -7.28 8.56
N LEU A 316 14.98 -8.41 7.88
CA LEU A 316 15.65 -8.73 6.61
C LEU A 316 14.74 -8.56 5.39
N LYS A 317 13.42 -8.66 5.60
CA LYS A 317 12.40 -8.62 4.55
C LYS A 317 11.65 -7.32 4.59
N CYS A 318 11.46 -6.68 3.43
CA CYS A 318 10.73 -5.43 3.37
C CYS A 318 9.27 -5.63 2.95
N SER A 319 8.36 -4.96 3.65
CA SER A 319 6.96 -4.90 3.26
C SER A 319 6.77 -3.97 2.08
N TRP A 320 5.77 -4.28 1.25
CA TRP A 320 5.38 -3.42 0.14
C TRP A 320 4.70 -2.15 0.65
N GLU A 321 5.12 -1.02 0.12
CA GLU A 321 4.59 0.29 0.45
C GLU A 321 4.48 1.16 -0.79
N SER A 322 3.48 2.05 -0.82
CA SER A 322 3.41 3.12 -1.81
C SER A 322 2.69 4.35 -1.26
N ILE A 323 3.27 5.49 -1.53
CA ILE A 323 2.74 6.81 -1.20
C ILE A 323 2.84 7.67 -2.46
N VAL A 324 1.79 8.42 -2.77
CA VAL A 324 1.78 9.43 -3.84
C VAL A 324 1.39 10.76 -3.22
N ASN A 325 2.22 11.76 -3.38
CA ASN A 325 2.02 13.08 -2.78
C ASN A 325 2.45 14.20 -3.73
N PHE A 326 2.16 15.44 -3.36
CA PHE A 326 2.73 16.63 -3.98
C PHE A 326 3.00 17.68 -2.91
N LYS A 327 3.96 18.57 -3.21
CA LYS A 327 4.42 19.60 -2.27
C LYS A 327 3.30 20.61 -1.97
N ASP A 328 3.06 20.86 -0.70
CA ASP A 328 2.36 22.07 -0.23
C ASP A 328 3.35 23.24 -0.28
N ILE A 329 3.22 24.07 -1.31
CA ILE A 329 4.16 25.18 -1.59
C ILE A 329 4.19 26.20 -0.43
N GLU A 330 3.04 26.45 0.21
CA GLU A 330 2.99 27.40 1.32
C GLU A 330 3.65 26.82 2.59
N ALA A 331 3.38 25.56 2.91
CA ALA A 331 4.03 24.86 4.01
C ALA A 331 5.55 24.74 3.77
N THR A 332 5.97 24.44 2.53
CA THR A 332 7.38 24.36 2.14
C THR A 332 8.09 25.68 2.42
N ARG A 333 7.51 26.82 1.99
CA ARG A 333 8.10 28.14 2.23
C ARG A 333 8.23 28.46 3.72
N ARG A 334 7.24 28.05 4.53
CA ARG A 334 7.32 28.20 6.00
C ARG A 334 8.46 27.37 6.59
N THR A 335 8.61 26.14 6.15
CA THR A 335 9.69 25.24 6.58
C THR A 335 11.07 25.76 6.17
N GLU A 336 11.21 26.27 4.94
CA GLU A 336 12.44 26.90 4.46
C GLU A 336 12.84 28.08 5.33
N THR A 337 11.86 28.92 5.75
CA THR A 337 12.10 30.03 6.66
C THR A 337 12.62 29.55 8.03
N LEU A 338 12.03 28.47 8.58
CA LEU A 338 12.49 27.87 9.83
C LEU A 338 13.91 27.29 9.67
N SER A 339 14.17 26.55 8.60
CA SER A 339 15.48 25.95 8.32
C SER A 339 16.58 27.00 8.15
N ALA A 340 16.28 28.11 7.47
CA ALA A 340 17.24 29.24 7.32
C ALA A 340 17.59 29.90 8.63
N ASN A 341 16.76 29.75 9.66
CA ASN A 341 16.98 30.30 11.00
C ASN A 341 17.26 29.21 12.04
N ALA A 342 17.61 27.99 11.62
CA ALA A 342 17.81 26.84 12.53
C ALA A 342 18.80 27.16 13.65
N GLN A 343 19.91 27.85 13.33
CA GLN A 343 20.94 28.24 14.28
C GLN A 343 20.44 29.19 15.40
N TRP A 344 19.35 29.94 15.16
CA TRP A 344 18.72 30.74 16.19
C TRP A 344 18.00 29.93 17.26
N PHE A 345 17.55 28.70 16.88
CA PHE A 345 16.84 27.80 17.80
C PHE A 345 17.79 26.87 18.59
N GLU A 346 19.05 26.75 18.18
CA GLU A 346 20.12 26.01 18.91
C GLU A 346 20.76 26.90 19.98
#